data_0a2ba0370e8d957c33f0d0cce041d534
#
_entry.id   0a2ba0370e8d957c33f0d0cce041d534
#
_cell.length_a   1.000
_cell.length_b   1.000
_cell.length_c   1.000
_cell.angle_alpha   90.00
_cell.angle_beta   90.00
_cell.angle_gamma   90.00
#
_symmetry.space_group_name_H-M   'P 1'
#
loop_
_entity.id
_entity.type
_entity.pdbx_description
1 polymer ?
#
loop_
_entity_poly.entity_id
_entity_poly.type
_entity_poly.pdbx_seq_one_letter_code
_entity_poly.pdbx_strand_id
1 'polypeptide(L)'
;GSKGWPSFYSYIPEYMMGMNSYFYSFDGGNLYRHNTNAIRNNYYEQQYSSSITGVFNFKPQQIKVFKTMSLESNAAWECKELITDLNTGSMLDTYFEQKEGEWFSYIRNKSTTLDFKLRSANGLANLLSSASAVPASTITLTFAEDVGSIINYGDQVYVQSGVSNTLIGTLTSKKAKSIEVLYTGIFPVLNPGDFIFYYKNPVAESNGAR
;
A
#
# COMPACT_ATOMS: atom_id res chain seq x y z
N GLY A 1 22.77 22.09 13.40
CA GLY A 1 22.73 21.05 12.38
C GLY A 1 22.54 19.68 13.02
N SER A 2 21.85 18.79 12.33
CA SER A 2 21.69 17.39 12.77
C SER A 2 23.04 16.71 12.87
N LYS A 3 23.29 16.05 14.00
CA LYS A 3 24.50 15.22 14.17
C LYS A 3 24.16 13.83 13.60
N GLY A 4 24.89 13.39 12.57
CA GLY A 4 24.73 12.06 11.97
C GLY A 4 24.72 12.09 10.45
N TRP A 5 24.43 10.95 9.85
CA TRP A 5 24.34 10.77 8.41
C TRP A 5 22.91 11.08 7.94
N PRO A 6 22.67 12.15 7.17
CA PRO A 6 21.32 12.53 6.77
C PRO A 6 20.75 11.62 5.68
N SER A 7 21.61 10.99 4.87
CA SER A 7 21.23 10.10 3.78
C SER A 7 22.39 9.24 3.30
N PHE A 8 22.05 8.17 2.58
CA PHE A 8 22.98 7.33 1.86
C PHE A 8 22.60 7.35 0.38
N TYR A 9 23.58 7.38 -0.50
CA TYR A 9 23.40 7.39 -1.93
C TYR A 9 23.75 6.04 -2.53
N SER A 10 23.05 5.64 -3.58
CA SER A 10 23.24 4.33 -4.22
C SER A 10 24.38 4.32 -5.27
N TYR A 11 24.93 5.48 -5.62
CA TYR A 11 26.06 5.56 -6.53
C TYR A 11 27.39 5.48 -5.80
N ILE A 12 28.40 4.88 -6.44
CA ILE A 12 29.76 4.72 -5.87
C ILE A 12 30.73 5.42 -6.82
N PRO A 13 31.26 6.60 -6.48
CA PRO A 13 32.21 7.31 -7.33
C PRO A 13 33.61 6.71 -7.23
N GLU A 14 34.35 6.73 -8.34
CA GLU A 14 35.79 6.41 -8.36
C GLU A 14 36.60 7.49 -7.65
N TYR A 15 36.21 8.74 -7.84
CA TYR A 15 36.84 9.90 -7.20
C TYR A 15 35.82 11.04 -7.06
N MET A 16 35.99 11.87 -6.03
CA MET A 16 35.13 13.02 -5.77
C MET A 16 35.96 14.28 -5.45
N MET A 17 35.52 15.42 -5.96
CA MET A 17 36.16 16.71 -5.69
C MET A 17 35.19 17.87 -5.70
N GLY A 18 35.44 18.87 -4.87
CA GLY A 18 34.80 20.18 -4.93
C GLY A 18 35.65 21.17 -5.73
N MET A 19 35.04 21.87 -6.70
CA MET A 19 35.73 22.89 -7.50
C MET A 19 34.72 23.96 -7.89
N ASN A 20 35.08 25.25 -7.75
CA ASN A 20 34.24 26.40 -8.11
C ASN A 20 32.82 26.34 -7.53
N SER A 21 32.70 25.94 -6.26
CA SER A 21 31.42 25.78 -5.55
C SER A 21 30.51 24.68 -6.11
N TYR A 22 31.02 23.82 -6.99
CA TYR A 22 30.31 22.65 -7.51
C TYR A 22 30.95 21.38 -6.97
N PHE A 23 30.12 20.33 -6.90
CA PHE A 23 30.54 18.98 -6.57
C PHE A 23 30.67 18.15 -7.84
N TYR A 24 31.82 17.52 -8.03
CA TYR A 24 32.13 16.66 -9.16
C TYR A 24 32.51 15.26 -8.70
N SER A 25 32.21 14.28 -9.51
CA SER A 25 32.69 12.90 -9.34
C SER A 25 33.07 12.27 -10.66
N PHE A 26 33.90 11.25 -10.59
CA PHE A 26 34.30 10.43 -11.72
C PHE A 26 33.67 9.03 -11.62
N ASP A 27 33.22 8.52 -12.74
CA ASP A 27 32.73 7.16 -12.88
C ASP A 27 32.90 6.68 -14.33
N GLY A 28 33.51 5.49 -14.52
CA GLY A 28 33.74 4.91 -15.84
C GLY A 28 34.54 5.81 -16.79
N GLY A 29 35.47 6.62 -16.27
CA GLY A 29 36.26 7.58 -17.06
C GLY A 29 35.51 8.88 -17.44
N ASN A 30 34.27 9.06 -17.01
CA ASN A 30 33.49 10.27 -17.25
C ASN A 30 33.48 11.20 -16.03
N LEU A 31 33.40 12.52 -16.29
CA LEU A 31 33.27 13.55 -15.26
C LEU A 31 31.80 13.99 -15.14
N TYR A 32 31.25 13.85 -13.98
CA TYR A 32 29.88 14.26 -13.67
C TYR A 32 29.85 15.44 -12.70
N ARG A 33 29.03 16.45 -12.99
CA ARG A 33 28.72 17.54 -12.06
C ARG A 33 27.39 17.27 -11.39
N HIS A 34 27.38 17.25 -10.05
CA HIS A 34 26.19 17.00 -9.27
C HIS A 34 25.27 18.23 -9.14
N ASN A 35 24.02 18.00 -8.76
CA ASN A 35 22.99 19.01 -8.52
C ASN A 35 22.67 19.86 -9.76
N THR A 36 22.77 19.32 -10.94
CA THR A 36 22.43 19.97 -12.21
C THR A 36 21.24 19.37 -12.93
N ASN A 37 20.90 18.12 -12.60
CA ASN A 37 19.76 17.42 -13.18
C ASN A 37 18.47 17.78 -12.41
N ALA A 38 17.40 18.10 -13.11
CA ALA A 38 16.08 18.33 -12.51
C ALA A 38 15.42 17.02 -12.01
N ILE A 39 15.85 15.88 -12.57
CA ILE A 39 15.37 14.55 -12.15
C ILE A 39 16.11 14.15 -10.89
N ARG A 40 15.37 13.95 -9.80
CA ARG A 40 15.94 13.52 -8.51
C ARG A 40 16.39 12.06 -8.57
N ASN A 41 17.46 11.74 -7.83
CA ASN A 41 18.05 10.40 -7.73
C ASN A 41 18.49 9.79 -9.07
N ASN A 42 18.79 10.63 -10.03
CA ASN A 42 19.43 10.21 -11.27
C ASN A 42 20.93 10.49 -11.17
N TYR A 43 21.73 9.42 -11.10
CA TYR A 43 23.19 9.48 -10.97
C TYR A 43 23.83 8.61 -12.03
N TYR A 44 24.81 9.14 -12.72
CA TYR A 44 25.53 8.43 -13.79
C TYR A 44 24.57 7.85 -14.84
N GLU A 45 23.57 8.67 -15.23
CA GLU A 45 22.51 8.29 -16.18
C GLU A 45 21.57 7.16 -15.69
N GLN A 46 21.76 6.69 -14.45
CA GLN A 46 20.91 5.67 -13.85
C GLN A 46 19.93 6.30 -12.85
N GLN A 47 18.65 5.92 -12.97
CA GLN A 47 17.59 6.34 -12.05
C GLN A 47 17.54 5.39 -10.85
N TYR A 48 17.59 5.97 -9.64
CA TYR A 48 17.46 5.25 -8.37
C TYR A 48 16.17 5.64 -7.66
N SER A 49 15.61 4.72 -6.88
CA SER A 49 14.48 4.99 -6.00
C SER A 49 14.93 5.64 -4.70
N SER A 50 14.08 6.52 -4.13
CA SER A 50 14.23 6.98 -2.74
C SER A 50 13.60 6.00 -1.78
N SER A 51 14.25 5.78 -0.62
CA SER A 51 13.64 4.99 0.45
C SER A 51 13.90 5.63 1.81
N ILE A 52 12.95 5.46 2.73
CA ILE A 52 13.05 5.89 4.12
C ILE A 52 12.72 4.69 4.99
N THR A 53 13.57 4.42 5.97
CA THR A 53 13.32 3.43 7.02
C THR A 53 13.24 4.14 8.36
N GLY A 54 12.14 3.97 9.06
CA GLY A 54 11.88 4.61 10.34
C GLY A 54 11.40 3.62 11.40
N VAL A 55 11.62 3.97 12.68
CA VAL A 55 11.12 3.20 13.81
C VAL A 55 10.01 3.99 14.50
N PHE A 56 8.84 3.39 14.61
CA PHE A 56 7.66 3.97 15.26
C PHE A 56 7.36 3.19 16.54
N ASN A 57 7.97 3.58 17.64
CA ASN A 57 7.80 2.89 18.91
C ASN A 57 7.45 3.85 20.05
N PHE A 58 6.45 4.69 19.86
CA PHE A 58 5.92 5.54 20.93
C PHE A 58 5.26 4.67 22.01
N LYS A 59 5.63 4.88 23.29
CA LYS A 59 5.18 4.06 24.43
C LYS A 59 5.42 2.55 24.22
N PRO A 60 6.67 2.09 24.23
CA PRO A 60 7.03 0.70 23.86
C PRO A 60 6.40 -0.38 24.74
N GLN A 61 5.97 -0.03 25.95
CA GLN A 61 5.33 -0.96 26.91
C GLN A 61 3.84 -1.21 26.62
N GLN A 62 3.24 -0.49 25.66
CA GLN A 62 1.82 -0.64 25.35
C GLN A 62 1.63 -1.54 24.13
N ILE A 63 0.62 -2.42 24.21
CA ILE A 63 0.13 -3.17 23.06
C ILE A 63 -0.50 -2.19 22.06
N LYS A 64 -0.14 -2.29 20.79
CA LYS A 64 -0.62 -1.41 19.72
C LYS A 64 -1.10 -2.20 18.52
N VAL A 65 -2.13 -1.67 17.88
CA VAL A 65 -2.61 -2.15 16.58
C VAL A 65 -2.46 -1.04 15.57
N PHE A 66 -1.60 -1.25 14.57
CA PHE A 66 -1.41 -0.30 13.48
C PHE A 66 -2.48 -0.53 12.41
N LYS A 67 -3.37 0.43 12.23
CA LYS A 67 -4.51 0.32 11.30
C LYS A 67 -4.33 1.11 10.02
N THR A 68 -3.76 2.30 10.15
CA THR A 68 -3.63 3.26 9.04
C THR A 68 -2.26 3.90 9.06
N MET A 69 -1.84 4.38 7.89
CA MET A 69 -0.67 5.23 7.71
C MET A 69 -1.10 6.49 6.94
N SER A 70 -0.59 7.65 7.35
CA SER A 70 -0.69 8.89 6.60
C SER A 70 0.69 9.37 6.17
N LEU A 71 0.74 10.04 5.02
CA LEU A 71 1.95 10.62 4.46
C LEU A 71 1.69 12.09 4.12
N GLU A 72 2.46 12.99 4.71
CA GLU A 72 2.51 14.40 4.32
C GLU A 72 3.51 14.54 3.16
N SER A 73 3.04 14.36 1.94
CA SER A 73 3.87 14.38 0.75
C SER A 73 3.09 14.83 -0.48
N ASN A 74 3.81 15.24 -1.53
CA ASN A 74 3.21 15.63 -2.80
C ASN A 74 2.73 14.44 -3.66
N ALA A 75 3.10 13.21 -3.29
CA ALA A 75 2.69 12.00 -3.99
C ALA A 75 2.58 10.84 -2.99
N ALA A 76 1.80 9.82 -3.34
CA ALA A 76 1.77 8.57 -2.61
C ALA A 76 3.12 7.83 -2.72
N TRP A 77 3.47 7.09 -1.68
CA TRP A 77 4.67 6.24 -1.62
C TRP A 77 4.27 4.81 -1.34
N GLU A 78 4.98 3.88 -1.93
CA GLU A 78 4.86 2.48 -1.55
C GLU A 78 5.48 2.23 -0.18
N CYS A 79 4.74 1.63 0.76
CA CYS A 79 5.31 1.06 1.96
C CYS A 79 5.65 -0.41 1.68
N LYS A 80 6.90 -0.67 1.36
CA LYS A 80 7.37 -2.03 1.01
C LYS A 80 7.21 -3.00 2.14
N GLU A 81 7.48 -2.54 3.35
CA GLU A 81 7.46 -3.38 4.53
C GLU A 81 7.18 -2.58 5.79
N LEU A 82 6.27 -3.09 6.60
CA LEU A 82 6.03 -2.66 7.98
C LEU A 82 6.15 -3.89 8.87
N ILE A 83 7.14 -3.89 9.74
CA ILE A 83 7.47 -5.03 10.60
C ILE A 83 6.99 -4.75 12.01
N THR A 84 6.29 -5.70 12.61
CA THR A 84 5.95 -5.74 14.03
C THR A 84 6.43 -7.05 14.63
N ASP A 85 6.36 -7.20 15.95
CA ASP A 85 6.79 -8.44 16.63
C ASP A 85 6.01 -9.68 16.16
N LEU A 86 4.77 -9.51 15.69
CA LEU A 86 3.87 -10.62 15.36
C LEU A 86 3.63 -10.78 13.87
N ASN A 87 3.67 -9.70 13.10
CA ASN A 87 3.29 -9.72 11.69
C ASN A 87 4.03 -8.68 10.85
N THR A 88 3.95 -8.89 9.54
CA THR A 88 4.44 -7.93 8.55
C THR A 88 3.30 -7.42 7.69
N GLY A 89 3.39 -6.16 7.28
CA GLY A 89 2.45 -5.52 6.40
C GLY A 89 3.12 -4.80 5.25
N SER A 90 2.33 -4.40 4.28
CA SER A 90 2.76 -3.54 3.17
C SER A 90 1.57 -2.80 2.59
N MET A 91 1.85 -1.71 1.86
CA MET A 91 0.84 -0.96 1.12
C MET A 91 1.44 -0.52 -0.21
N LEU A 92 0.74 -0.76 -1.30
CA LEU A 92 1.11 -0.19 -2.59
C LEU A 92 0.79 1.32 -2.59
N ASP A 93 1.49 2.09 -3.40
CA ASP A 93 1.21 3.50 -3.63
C ASP A 93 -0.24 3.75 -4.09
N THR A 94 -0.78 2.85 -4.91
CA THR A 94 -2.16 2.86 -5.40
C THR A 94 -3.23 2.67 -4.31
N TYR A 95 -2.84 2.22 -3.11
CA TYR A 95 -3.77 2.07 -1.98
C TYR A 95 -4.00 3.36 -1.19
N PHE A 96 -3.16 4.35 -1.44
CA PHE A 96 -3.28 5.64 -0.78
C PHE A 96 -4.31 6.53 -1.47
N GLU A 97 -5.19 7.12 -0.68
CA GLU A 97 -6.17 8.11 -1.09
C GLU A 97 -5.78 9.47 -0.51
N GLN A 98 -5.82 10.51 -1.33
CA GLN A 98 -5.56 11.87 -0.87
C GLN A 98 -6.82 12.43 -0.19
N LYS A 99 -6.66 12.89 1.05
CA LYS A 99 -7.71 13.52 1.85
C LYS A 99 -7.11 14.69 2.61
N GLU A 100 -7.71 15.87 2.49
CA GLU A 100 -7.31 17.08 3.22
C GLU A 100 -5.81 17.44 3.08
N GLY A 101 -5.20 17.11 1.94
CA GLY A 101 -3.78 17.40 1.67
C GLY A 101 -2.81 16.29 2.06
N GLU A 102 -3.24 15.25 2.75
CA GLU A 102 -2.45 14.09 3.14
C GLU A 102 -2.86 12.84 2.37
N TRP A 103 -1.94 11.89 2.25
CA TRP A 103 -2.19 10.58 1.67
C TRP A 103 -2.45 9.55 2.76
N PHE A 104 -3.62 8.90 2.73
CA PHE A 104 -4.04 7.89 3.71
C PHE A 104 -4.17 6.52 3.08
N SER A 105 -3.72 5.49 3.80
CA SER A 105 -3.96 4.10 3.45
C SER A 105 -4.22 3.27 4.70
N TYR A 106 -5.06 2.24 4.56
CA TYR A 106 -5.15 1.18 5.56
C TYR A 106 -3.97 0.22 5.39
N ILE A 107 -3.33 -0.12 6.51
CA ILE A 107 -2.24 -1.08 6.54
C ILE A 107 -2.78 -2.46 6.20
N ARG A 108 -2.04 -3.21 5.38
CA ARG A 108 -2.39 -4.56 4.94
C ARG A 108 -1.43 -5.58 5.52
N ASN A 109 -1.99 -6.62 6.14
CA ASN A 109 -1.21 -7.75 6.65
C ASN A 109 -0.80 -8.66 5.48
N LYS A 110 0.47 -9.04 5.42
CA LYS A 110 0.99 -10.02 4.45
C LYS A 110 0.74 -11.47 4.86
N SER A 111 0.39 -11.72 6.13
CA SER A 111 0.14 -13.09 6.60
C SER A 111 -1.09 -13.68 5.93
N THR A 112 -0.97 -14.92 5.47
CA THR A 112 -2.10 -15.73 5.00
C THR A 112 -2.87 -16.38 6.14
N THR A 113 -2.34 -16.35 7.36
CA THR A 113 -3.01 -16.90 8.55
C THR A 113 -4.16 -16.01 8.95
N LEU A 114 -5.36 -16.59 8.97
CA LEU A 114 -6.60 -15.91 9.27
C LEU A 114 -6.82 -15.85 10.79
N ASP A 115 -6.22 -14.90 11.48
CA ASP A 115 -6.66 -14.60 12.84
C ASP A 115 -7.90 -13.71 12.79
N PHE A 116 -9.06 -14.29 13.03
CA PHE A 116 -10.34 -13.60 13.03
C PHE A 116 -10.42 -12.48 14.07
N LYS A 117 -9.63 -12.53 15.14
CA LYS A 117 -9.57 -11.48 16.17
C LYS A 117 -9.00 -10.17 15.64
N LEU A 118 -8.17 -10.25 14.61
CA LEU A 118 -7.51 -9.10 13.98
C LEU A 118 -8.26 -8.60 12.73
N ARG A 119 -9.36 -9.25 12.36
CA ARG A 119 -10.16 -8.90 11.19
C ARG A 119 -11.47 -8.25 11.61
N SER A 120 -11.87 -7.22 10.90
CA SER A 120 -13.24 -6.71 10.94
C SER A 120 -13.95 -7.04 9.63
N ALA A 121 -15.03 -7.80 9.72
CA ALA A 121 -15.95 -8.04 8.61
C ALA A 121 -16.91 -6.87 8.48
N ASN A 122 -17.06 -6.35 7.27
CA ASN A 122 -17.96 -5.24 6.98
C ASN A 122 -18.83 -5.62 5.80
N GLY A 123 -20.15 -5.59 6.00
CA GLY A 123 -21.12 -5.79 4.91
C GLY A 123 -21.08 -4.61 3.95
N LEU A 124 -21.24 -4.91 2.65
CA LEU A 124 -21.47 -3.88 1.64
C LEU A 124 -22.96 -3.77 1.34
N ALA A 125 -23.47 -4.73 0.59
CA ALA A 125 -24.87 -4.81 0.20
C ALA A 125 -25.13 -6.14 -0.52
N ASN A 126 -26.38 -6.36 -0.91
CA ASN A 126 -26.72 -7.44 -1.83
C ASN A 126 -26.33 -7.04 -3.25
N LEU A 127 -25.77 -7.99 -3.98
CA LEU A 127 -25.37 -7.81 -5.37
C LEU A 127 -26.59 -7.55 -6.25
N LEU A 128 -26.54 -6.47 -7.03
CA LEU A 128 -27.57 -6.20 -8.06
C LEU A 128 -27.20 -6.88 -9.37
N SER A 129 -25.95 -6.70 -9.80
CA SER A 129 -25.41 -7.32 -11.03
C SER A 129 -23.89 -7.41 -10.97
N SER A 130 -23.34 -8.31 -11.77
CA SER A 130 -21.91 -8.42 -11.99
C SER A 130 -21.57 -8.43 -13.46
N ALA A 131 -20.46 -7.80 -13.85
CA ALA A 131 -19.95 -7.79 -15.21
C ALA A 131 -18.44 -8.02 -15.20
N SER A 132 -17.98 -9.03 -15.92
CA SER A 132 -16.54 -9.28 -16.10
C SER A 132 -16.00 -8.50 -17.29
N ALA A 133 -14.82 -7.88 -17.13
CA ALA A 133 -14.09 -7.31 -18.24
C ALA A 133 -13.34 -8.42 -19.02
N VAL A 134 -13.22 -8.30 -20.33
CA VAL A 134 -12.50 -9.26 -21.18
C VAL A 134 -11.31 -8.51 -21.82
N PRO A 135 -10.07 -9.01 -21.69
CA PRO A 135 -9.58 -10.23 -21.05
C PRO A 135 -9.51 -10.09 -19.52
N ALA A 136 -10.13 -11.03 -18.82
CA ALA A 136 -10.66 -10.80 -17.50
C ALA A 136 -9.77 -11.29 -16.35
N SER A 137 -9.15 -10.36 -15.66
CA SER A 137 -8.80 -10.55 -14.25
C SER A 137 -9.61 -9.65 -13.31
N THR A 138 -10.47 -8.78 -13.84
CA THR A 138 -11.31 -7.87 -13.04
C THR A 138 -12.79 -8.10 -13.29
N ILE A 139 -13.58 -7.90 -12.23
CA ILE A 139 -15.03 -7.91 -12.28
C ILE A 139 -15.58 -6.66 -11.64
N THR A 140 -16.63 -6.10 -12.24
CA THR A 140 -17.41 -5.01 -11.66
C THR A 140 -18.63 -5.59 -10.95
N LEU A 141 -18.77 -5.28 -9.66
CA LEU A 141 -19.92 -5.58 -8.83
C LEU A 141 -20.73 -4.31 -8.65
N THR A 142 -22.03 -4.36 -8.95
CA THR A 142 -22.94 -3.21 -8.87
C THR A 142 -24.00 -3.45 -7.79
N PHE A 143 -24.32 -2.39 -7.04
CA PHE A 143 -25.22 -2.40 -5.90
C PHE A 143 -26.36 -1.38 -6.08
N ALA A 144 -27.47 -1.61 -5.42
CA ALA A 144 -28.56 -0.63 -5.35
C ALA A 144 -28.20 0.56 -4.42
N GLU A 145 -27.49 0.25 -3.33
CA GLU A 145 -27.07 1.19 -2.30
C GLU A 145 -25.64 1.70 -2.54
N ASP A 146 -25.29 2.80 -1.89
CA ASP A 146 -23.93 3.34 -1.93
C ASP A 146 -22.95 2.46 -1.18
N VAL A 147 -21.80 2.19 -1.79
CA VAL A 147 -20.73 1.34 -1.26
C VAL A 147 -20.10 1.91 0.03
N GLY A 148 -20.26 3.20 0.26
CA GLY A 148 -19.73 3.88 1.45
C GLY A 148 -18.23 4.19 1.36
N SER A 149 -17.73 4.84 2.42
CA SER A 149 -16.35 5.34 2.46
C SER A 149 -15.35 4.39 3.15
N ILE A 150 -15.86 3.39 3.88
CA ILE A 150 -15.00 2.53 4.74
C ILE A 150 -14.19 1.52 3.91
N ILE A 151 -14.75 1.02 2.81
CA ILE A 151 -14.03 0.12 1.92
C ILE A 151 -12.94 0.88 1.14
N ASN A 152 -11.74 0.30 1.05
CA ASN A 152 -10.59 0.93 0.40
C ASN A 152 -9.86 -0.05 -0.51
N TYR A 153 -9.04 0.50 -1.40
CA TYR A 153 -8.16 -0.27 -2.26
C TYR A 153 -7.34 -1.28 -1.46
N GLY A 154 -7.20 -2.48 -2.00
CA GLY A 154 -6.52 -3.59 -1.36
C GLY A 154 -7.36 -4.39 -0.35
N ASP A 155 -8.60 -4.01 -0.06
CA ASP A 155 -9.49 -4.84 0.76
C ASP A 155 -9.89 -6.12 0.01
N GLN A 156 -9.94 -7.22 0.75
CA GLN A 156 -10.41 -8.50 0.21
C GLN A 156 -11.93 -8.57 0.25
N VAL A 157 -12.54 -8.77 -0.90
CA VAL A 157 -13.99 -8.82 -1.10
C VAL A 157 -14.45 -10.27 -1.18
N TYR A 158 -15.51 -10.59 -0.46
CA TYR A 158 -16.08 -11.93 -0.35
C TYR A 158 -17.55 -11.92 -0.71
N VAL A 159 -18.03 -13.06 -1.19
CA VAL A 159 -19.45 -13.37 -1.32
C VAL A 159 -19.86 -14.39 -0.27
N GLN A 160 -21.01 -14.16 0.34
CA GLN A 160 -21.68 -15.15 1.18
C GLN A 160 -22.72 -15.88 0.33
N SER A 161 -22.53 -17.18 0.17
CA SER A 161 -23.49 -18.06 -0.48
C SER A 161 -23.92 -19.15 0.52
N GLY A 162 -25.13 -19.00 1.06
CA GLY A 162 -25.60 -19.84 2.17
C GLY A 162 -24.72 -19.73 3.41
N VAL A 163 -24.09 -20.83 3.82
CA VAL A 163 -23.17 -20.86 4.99
C VAL A 163 -21.69 -20.69 4.61
N SER A 164 -21.38 -20.59 3.33
CA SER A 164 -20.00 -20.50 2.83
C SER A 164 -19.65 -19.08 2.44
N ASN A 165 -18.42 -18.67 2.81
CA ASN A 165 -17.83 -17.40 2.43
C ASN A 165 -16.71 -17.66 1.43
N THR A 166 -16.86 -17.12 0.22
CA THR A 166 -15.88 -17.33 -0.86
C THR A 166 -15.22 -16.01 -1.23
N LEU A 167 -13.89 -16.01 -1.30
CA LEU A 167 -13.12 -14.86 -1.75
C LEU A 167 -13.42 -14.60 -3.23
N ILE A 168 -13.81 -13.38 -3.56
CA ILE A 168 -13.94 -12.90 -4.93
C ILE A 168 -12.57 -12.39 -5.42
N GLY A 169 -11.92 -11.53 -4.64
CA GLY A 169 -10.64 -10.95 -4.99
C GLY A 169 -10.32 -9.70 -4.19
N THR A 170 -9.44 -8.87 -4.74
CA THR A 170 -8.96 -7.63 -4.10
C THR A 170 -9.55 -6.41 -4.79
N LEU A 171 -10.03 -5.45 -4.02
CA LEU A 171 -10.58 -4.19 -4.51
C LEU A 171 -9.52 -3.36 -5.23
N THR A 172 -9.80 -2.95 -6.46
CA THR A 172 -8.93 -2.11 -7.28
C THR A 172 -9.54 -0.76 -7.66
N SER A 173 -10.87 -0.64 -7.62
CA SER A 173 -11.57 0.61 -7.90
C SER A 173 -12.90 0.66 -7.18
N LYS A 174 -13.34 1.85 -6.79
CA LYS A 174 -14.68 2.05 -6.21
C LYS A 174 -15.35 3.29 -6.80
N LYS A 175 -16.66 3.20 -6.98
CA LYS A 175 -17.57 4.29 -7.32
C LYS A 175 -18.73 4.28 -6.33
N ALA A 176 -19.64 5.25 -6.42
CA ALA A 176 -20.74 5.35 -5.46
C ALA A 176 -21.52 4.02 -5.30
N LYS A 177 -21.88 3.37 -6.40
CA LYS A 177 -22.72 2.14 -6.39
C LYS A 177 -22.04 0.94 -7.03
N SER A 178 -20.73 0.96 -7.26
CA SER A 178 -20.03 -0.18 -7.84
C SER A 178 -18.59 -0.26 -7.35
N ILE A 179 -18.05 -1.47 -7.37
CA ILE A 179 -16.64 -1.75 -7.10
C ILE A 179 -16.07 -2.61 -8.21
N GLU A 180 -14.78 -2.44 -8.48
CA GLU A 180 -14.01 -3.32 -9.34
C GLU A 180 -13.07 -4.16 -8.49
N VAL A 181 -13.08 -5.46 -8.72
CA VAL A 181 -12.33 -6.44 -7.95
C VAL A 181 -11.42 -7.22 -8.90
N LEU A 182 -10.12 -7.22 -8.59
CA LEU A 182 -9.13 -8.06 -9.23
C LEU A 182 -9.19 -9.46 -8.61
N TYR A 183 -9.44 -10.49 -9.40
CA TYR A 183 -9.48 -11.86 -8.91
C TYR A 183 -8.34 -12.70 -9.49
N THR A 184 -7.91 -13.69 -8.72
CA THR A 184 -6.91 -14.68 -9.11
C THR A 184 -7.47 -16.07 -8.85
N GLY A 185 -7.44 -16.94 -9.86
CA GLY A 185 -7.93 -18.32 -9.74
C GLY A 185 -9.34 -18.51 -10.30
N ILE A 186 -10.09 -19.45 -9.72
CA ILE A 186 -11.45 -19.77 -10.17
C ILE A 186 -12.41 -18.74 -9.59
N PHE A 187 -13.12 -18.07 -10.47
CA PHE A 187 -14.10 -17.06 -10.10
C PHE A 187 -15.38 -17.74 -9.55
N PRO A 188 -15.90 -17.30 -8.38
CA PRO A 188 -17.14 -17.84 -7.85
C PRO A 188 -18.33 -17.44 -8.73
N VAL A 189 -19.33 -18.31 -8.80
CA VAL A 189 -20.60 -17.95 -9.43
C VAL A 189 -21.29 -16.91 -8.56
N LEU A 190 -21.62 -15.76 -9.14
CA LEU A 190 -22.30 -14.66 -8.47
C LEU A 190 -23.71 -14.51 -9.02
N ASN A 191 -24.68 -14.43 -8.14
CA ASN A 191 -26.08 -14.24 -8.49
C ASN A 191 -26.60 -12.90 -7.94
N PRO A 192 -27.55 -12.25 -8.62
CA PRO A 192 -28.27 -11.14 -8.02
C PRO A 192 -28.89 -11.56 -6.68
N GLY A 193 -28.70 -10.72 -5.66
CA GLY A 193 -29.14 -11.00 -4.30
C GLY A 193 -28.09 -11.61 -3.38
N ASP A 194 -26.95 -12.09 -3.88
CA ASP A 194 -25.85 -12.57 -3.07
C ASP A 194 -25.31 -11.45 -2.17
N PHE A 195 -25.04 -11.75 -0.90
CA PHE A 195 -24.52 -10.77 0.04
C PHE A 195 -23.01 -10.61 -0.12
N ILE A 196 -22.58 -9.38 -0.38
CA ILE A 196 -21.17 -9.01 -0.55
C ILE A 196 -20.65 -8.33 0.71
N PHE A 197 -19.48 -8.73 1.16
CA PHE A 197 -18.80 -8.15 2.32
C PHE A 197 -17.28 -8.15 2.11
N TYR A 198 -16.56 -7.46 2.97
CA TYR A 198 -15.09 -7.38 2.89
C TYR A 198 -14.46 -7.45 4.27
N TYR A 199 -13.19 -7.85 4.32
CA TYR A 199 -12.38 -7.84 5.51
C TYR A 199 -11.35 -6.71 5.49
N LYS A 200 -11.20 -6.03 6.63
CA LYS A 200 -10.04 -5.22 6.96
C LYS A 200 -9.03 -6.10 7.70
N ASN A 201 -7.81 -6.17 7.20
CA ASN A 201 -6.72 -6.91 7.82
C ASN A 201 -5.63 -5.93 8.29
N PRO A 202 -5.76 -5.29 9.44
CA PRO A 202 -4.68 -4.46 9.97
C PRO A 202 -3.45 -5.33 10.27
N VAL A 203 -2.27 -4.73 10.20
CA VAL A 203 -1.06 -5.36 10.72
C VAL A 203 -1.23 -5.53 12.22
N ALA A 204 -0.91 -6.73 12.68
CA ALA A 204 -1.17 -7.17 14.04
C ALA A 204 -0.53 -6.32 15.14
N GLU A 205 -1.02 -6.55 16.32
CA GLU A 205 -0.54 -6.01 17.58
C GLU A 205 0.98 -6.13 17.72
N SER A 206 1.67 -5.03 17.99
CA SER A 206 3.00 -5.11 18.55
C SER A 206 2.89 -5.30 20.05
N ASN A 207 3.32 -6.42 20.59
CA ASN A 207 3.63 -6.49 22.00
C ASN A 207 4.77 -5.50 22.27
N GLY A 208 4.57 -4.64 23.24
CA GLY A 208 5.62 -3.69 23.62
C GLY A 208 6.96 -4.41 23.75
N ALA A 209 8.01 -3.78 23.24
CA ALA A 209 9.35 -4.36 23.26
C ALA A 209 9.70 -4.88 24.66
N ARG A 210 10.12 -6.13 24.73
CA ARG A 210 10.78 -6.70 25.90
C ARG A 210 12.17 -6.13 26.03
#